data_2095e18f8c06b771fcf4137ee9497e72
#
_entry.id   2095e18f8c06b771fcf4137ee9497e72
#
_cell.length_a   1.000
_cell.length_b   1.000
_cell.length_c   1.000
_cell.angle_alpha   90.00
_cell.angle_beta   90.00
_cell.angle_gamma   90.00
#
_symmetry.space_group_name_H-M   'P 1'
#
loop_
_entity.id
_entity.type
_entity.pdbx_description
1 polymer ?
#
loop_
_entity_poly.entity_id
_entity_poly.type
_entity_poly.pdbx_seq_one_letter_code
_entity_poly.pdbx_strand_id
1 'polypeptide(L)'
;MPTLDDILEEIGEFGRFQKQTFFVLCLLSAAFTPIYVGVVFFGFTPEHRCFSPGVAELSRRCGWSLAEQLNHTVPEWGGHGAAFGSRCRRYDVDWNATGLSCTDPLGSLAGNRSSVPLSPCQDGWLYDYPGTSLVTEFNLVCEDSWKLDLFQSCVNAGFFIGSMVIGYMADRFGRKLCLLITVLINSVSGVLMAFAPSYTWAVVFRLVQGLVSKGGWLTGYVLTAEFVGLSFRRTVGVIYQLAFTVGLLIFTAVAYVLQHWRWLQLAVTLPNFFFLLYYWCLSESPRWLITQKQNDKAMEVIKRIAKGNKKKLPLSFQHLKSEDDDGEKLKPSFLDLVRTPQIRKHTCILMYSWFTSSVLYQGLIMHMGIASGNIYLDFLYSALVEFPAAFILLLTVDRIGRRYPWAVANVLTGGACLVTALVPDTLYWLKMTAACLGRMGITMCYEMVCLVNPELYPTFLRNLGVLACSSMCDLGGIITPFIVYRFAELWHELPLVVFAVIAFIGGGLVLLLPETKGKALPETLEDAENMQKRRKENMIYLQVLTSKATPK
;
A
#
# COMPACT_ATOMS: atom_id res chain seq x y z
N MET A 1 14.66 -38.18 11.00
CA MET A 1 15.75 -37.19 10.98
C MET A 1 15.17 -35.82 11.29
N PRO A 2 15.86 -34.97 12.04
CA PRO A 2 15.32 -33.70 12.48
C PRO A 2 15.11 -32.75 11.32
N THR A 3 14.00 -31.98 11.36
CA THR A 3 13.69 -30.91 10.45
C THR A 3 14.46 -29.63 10.83
N LEU A 4 14.54 -28.65 9.95
CA LEU A 4 15.15 -27.35 10.28
C LEU A 4 14.42 -26.66 11.44
N ASP A 5 13.11 -26.84 11.55
CA ASP A 5 12.32 -26.25 12.64
C ASP A 5 12.67 -26.84 13.99
N ASP A 6 12.91 -28.16 14.08
CA ASP A 6 13.39 -28.82 15.29
C ASP A 6 14.77 -28.30 15.73
N ILE A 7 15.64 -28.05 14.75
CA ILE A 7 16.96 -27.45 15.02
C ILE A 7 16.84 -26.02 15.55
N LEU A 8 15.95 -25.21 14.95
CA LEU A 8 15.71 -23.85 15.41
C LEU A 8 15.10 -23.78 16.80
N GLU A 9 14.25 -24.76 17.18
CA GLU A 9 13.70 -24.88 18.53
C GLU A 9 14.81 -25.08 19.57
N GLU A 10 15.76 -25.97 19.29
CA GLU A 10 16.92 -26.27 20.17
C GLU A 10 17.90 -25.10 20.29
N ILE A 11 18.27 -24.44 19.17
CA ILE A 11 19.25 -23.34 19.16
C ILE A 11 18.60 -21.97 19.45
N GLY A 12 17.27 -21.93 19.62
CA GLY A 12 16.46 -20.75 19.96
C GLY A 12 15.75 -20.18 18.76
N GLU A 13 14.41 -20.26 18.79
CA GLU A 13 13.51 -19.83 17.70
C GLU A 13 13.59 -18.33 17.39
N PHE A 14 13.85 -17.48 18.40
CA PHE A 14 13.99 -16.03 18.26
C PHE A 14 15.10 -15.49 19.19
N GLY A 15 16.33 -15.98 18.99
CA GLY A 15 17.51 -15.59 19.75
C GLY A 15 18.12 -14.25 19.31
N ARG A 16 19.31 -13.94 19.82
CA ARG A 16 20.00 -12.65 19.53
C ARG A 16 20.31 -12.47 18.05
N PHE A 17 20.77 -13.50 17.38
CA PHE A 17 21.09 -13.46 15.95
C PHE A 17 19.85 -13.14 15.11
N GLN A 18 18.74 -13.84 15.38
CA GLN A 18 17.48 -13.61 14.66
C GLN A 18 16.95 -12.20 14.92
N LYS A 19 17.01 -11.69 16.16
CA LYS A 19 16.60 -10.31 16.49
C LYS A 19 17.40 -9.26 15.74
N GLN A 20 18.72 -9.45 15.64
CA GLN A 20 19.58 -8.54 14.88
C GLN A 20 19.26 -8.55 13.37
N THR A 21 19.17 -9.75 12.79
CA THR A 21 18.79 -9.93 11.38
C THR A 21 17.41 -9.35 11.10
N PHE A 22 16.46 -9.58 11.99
CA PHE A 22 15.10 -9.05 11.90
C PHE A 22 15.08 -7.53 11.94
N PHE A 23 15.79 -6.90 12.87
CA PHE A 23 15.88 -5.46 12.96
C PHE A 23 16.43 -4.83 11.67
N VAL A 24 17.49 -5.42 11.12
CA VAL A 24 18.10 -4.99 9.86
C VAL A 24 17.12 -5.08 8.69
N LEU A 25 16.30 -6.14 8.63
CA LEU A 25 15.27 -6.32 7.60
C LEU A 25 14.06 -5.37 7.82
N CYS A 26 13.73 -5.04 9.07
CA CYS A 26 12.69 -4.04 9.37
C CYS A 26 13.09 -2.64 8.87
N LEU A 27 14.36 -2.26 8.91
CA LEU A 27 14.83 -0.99 8.32
C LEU A 27 14.59 -0.94 6.82
N LEU A 28 14.76 -2.07 6.12
CA LEU A 28 14.44 -2.17 4.70
C LEU A 28 12.94 -2.01 4.45
N SER A 29 12.08 -2.58 5.30
CA SER A 29 10.63 -2.41 5.20
C SER A 29 10.22 -0.94 5.36
N ALA A 30 10.81 -0.23 6.31
CA ALA A 30 10.57 1.20 6.49
C ALA A 30 11.03 2.03 5.28
N ALA A 31 12.14 1.65 4.65
CA ALA A 31 12.66 2.33 3.46
C ALA A 31 11.84 2.09 2.17
N PHE A 32 10.99 1.07 2.15
CA PHE A 32 10.06 0.82 1.04
C PHE A 32 8.90 1.84 1.00
N THR A 33 8.54 2.42 2.13
CA THR A 33 7.37 3.31 2.30
C THR A 33 7.32 4.48 1.32
N PRO A 34 8.39 5.28 1.10
CA PRO A 34 8.35 6.42 0.17
C PRO A 34 8.06 6.01 -1.27
N ILE A 35 8.38 4.79 -1.64
CA ILE A 35 8.12 4.29 -3.00
C ILE A 35 6.63 4.00 -3.16
N TYR A 36 6.01 3.41 -2.14
CA TYR A 36 4.61 3.02 -2.17
C TYR A 36 3.65 4.21 -2.07
N VAL A 37 3.89 5.14 -1.13
CA VAL A 37 2.97 6.26 -0.85
C VAL A 37 3.51 7.63 -1.26
N GLY A 38 4.71 7.70 -1.80
CA GLY A 38 5.42 8.96 -2.04
C GLY A 38 4.70 9.95 -2.94
N VAL A 39 3.81 9.47 -3.83
CA VAL A 39 3.03 10.34 -4.71
C VAL A 39 2.22 11.39 -3.95
N VAL A 40 1.80 11.11 -2.72
CA VAL A 40 1.03 12.03 -1.88
C VAL A 40 1.81 13.33 -1.64
N PHE A 41 3.13 13.24 -1.43
CA PHE A 41 4.00 14.41 -1.20
C PHE A 41 4.73 14.87 -2.47
N PHE A 42 5.20 13.93 -3.30
CA PHE A 42 5.86 14.28 -4.57
C PHE A 42 4.91 14.90 -5.57
N GLY A 43 3.68 14.39 -5.64
CA GLY A 43 2.62 14.80 -6.56
C GLY A 43 1.58 15.71 -5.93
N PHE A 44 1.89 16.35 -4.82
CA PHE A 44 1.00 17.32 -4.19
C PHE A 44 0.58 18.38 -5.20
N THR A 45 -0.73 18.55 -5.39
CA THR A 45 -1.30 19.55 -6.29
C THR A 45 -1.74 20.75 -5.46
N PRO A 46 -0.96 21.84 -5.44
CA PRO A 46 -1.34 23.06 -4.73
C PRO A 46 -2.47 23.80 -5.43
N GLU A 47 -3.02 24.81 -4.77
CA GLU A 47 -3.92 25.75 -5.43
C GLU A 47 -3.20 26.42 -6.60
N HIS A 48 -3.88 26.44 -7.73
CA HIS A 48 -3.32 26.92 -8.98
C HIS A 48 -4.34 27.73 -9.75
N ARG A 49 -3.83 28.63 -10.60
CA ARG A 49 -4.61 29.47 -11.49
C ARG A 49 -3.84 29.72 -12.78
N CYS A 50 -4.58 30.07 -13.83
CA CYS A 50 -3.95 30.48 -15.08
C CYS A 50 -3.07 31.72 -14.87
N PHE A 51 -1.91 31.72 -15.48
CA PHE A 51 -1.13 32.94 -15.65
C PHE A 51 -1.81 33.81 -16.69
N SER A 52 -2.08 35.07 -16.34
CA SER A 52 -2.67 36.06 -17.25
C SER A 52 -1.69 37.23 -17.42
N PRO A 53 -1.07 37.40 -18.61
CA PRO A 53 -0.14 38.49 -18.86
C PRO A 53 -0.81 39.84 -18.58
N GLY A 54 -0.07 40.79 -18.00
CA GLY A 54 -0.57 42.13 -17.69
C GLY A 54 -1.28 42.28 -16.33
N VAL A 55 -1.83 41.21 -15.75
CA VAL A 55 -2.53 41.28 -14.46
C VAL A 55 -1.63 41.80 -13.33
N ALA A 56 -0.35 41.35 -13.29
CA ALA A 56 0.59 41.81 -12.27
C ALA A 56 0.88 43.31 -12.35
N GLU A 57 0.88 43.88 -13.55
CA GLU A 57 1.12 45.29 -13.74
C GLU A 57 -0.14 46.12 -13.41
N LEU A 58 -1.32 45.65 -13.83
CA LEU A 58 -2.59 46.25 -13.48
C LEU A 58 -2.81 46.22 -11.95
N SER A 59 -2.52 45.11 -11.29
CA SER A 59 -2.62 44.96 -9.82
C SER A 59 -1.71 45.96 -9.10
N ARG A 60 -0.48 46.14 -9.56
CA ARG A 60 0.43 47.17 -8.99
C ARG A 60 -0.09 48.59 -9.22
N ARG A 61 -0.64 48.89 -10.41
CA ARG A 61 -1.19 50.20 -10.73
C ARG A 61 -2.43 50.51 -9.91
N CYS A 62 -3.29 49.53 -9.66
CA CYS A 62 -4.53 49.69 -8.91
C CYS A 62 -4.36 49.50 -7.39
N GLY A 63 -3.20 49.03 -6.92
CA GLY A 63 -2.97 48.77 -5.51
C GLY A 63 -3.78 47.61 -4.93
N TRP A 64 -4.14 46.62 -5.76
CA TRP A 64 -4.96 45.49 -5.33
C TRP A 64 -4.22 44.59 -4.32
N SER A 65 -4.96 44.19 -3.30
CA SER A 65 -4.57 43.03 -2.46
C SER A 65 -4.64 41.74 -3.27
N LEU A 66 -3.98 40.67 -2.82
CA LEU A 66 -4.05 39.39 -3.50
C LEU A 66 -5.50 38.88 -3.65
N ALA A 67 -6.32 39.08 -2.61
CA ALA A 67 -7.73 38.67 -2.62
C ALA A 67 -8.55 39.44 -3.68
N GLU A 68 -8.34 40.76 -3.81
CA GLU A 68 -8.98 41.59 -4.83
C GLU A 68 -8.53 41.22 -6.25
N GLN A 69 -7.22 40.99 -6.43
CA GLN A 69 -6.67 40.52 -7.69
C GLN A 69 -7.35 39.21 -8.12
N LEU A 70 -7.44 38.23 -7.21
CA LEU A 70 -8.06 36.93 -7.47
C LEU A 70 -9.55 37.07 -7.80
N ASN A 71 -10.27 37.91 -7.06
CA ASN A 71 -11.69 38.18 -7.29
C ASN A 71 -11.96 38.81 -8.64
N HIS A 72 -11.07 39.67 -9.14
CA HIS A 72 -11.23 40.37 -10.43
C HIS A 72 -10.77 39.55 -11.64
N THR A 73 -9.77 38.67 -11.47
CA THR A 73 -9.07 38.06 -12.61
C THR A 73 -9.33 36.55 -12.76
N VAL A 74 -9.83 35.87 -11.70
CA VAL A 74 -10.13 34.44 -11.76
C VAL A 74 -11.64 34.24 -11.89
N PRO A 75 -12.10 33.43 -12.86
CA PRO A 75 -13.51 33.08 -12.98
C PRO A 75 -14.00 32.35 -11.71
N GLU A 76 -15.17 32.79 -11.19
CA GLU A 76 -15.83 32.12 -10.02
C GLU A 76 -14.97 32.00 -8.75
N TRP A 77 -14.07 32.96 -8.50
CA TRP A 77 -13.32 33.04 -7.26
C TRP A 77 -14.26 33.35 -6.07
N GLY A 78 -14.20 32.51 -5.01
CA GLY A 78 -14.91 32.75 -3.75
C GLY A 78 -16.12 31.84 -3.48
N GLY A 79 -16.45 30.86 -4.32
CA GLY A 79 -17.47 29.84 -4.05
C GLY A 79 -16.87 28.55 -3.44
N HIS A 80 -17.34 28.13 -2.27
CA HIS A 80 -17.09 26.79 -1.73
C HIS A 80 -17.79 25.75 -2.63
N GLY A 81 -17.17 25.37 -3.75
CA GLY A 81 -17.74 24.44 -4.72
C GLY A 81 -17.48 24.82 -6.17
N ALA A 82 -16.59 25.79 -6.42
CA ALA A 82 -16.14 26.07 -7.78
C ALA A 82 -15.62 24.78 -8.41
N ALA A 83 -16.35 24.28 -9.39
CA ALA A 83 -16.01 23.04 -10.09
C ALA A 83 -14.55 23.11 -10.54
N PHE A 84 -13.84 22.01 -10.46
CA PHE A 84 -12.43 21.87 -10.87
C PHE A 84 -12.16 22.49 -12.25
N GLY A 85 -13.17 22.54 -13.11
CA GLY A 85 -13.12 23.15 -14.43
C GLY A 85 -13.00 24.69 -14.47
N SER A 86 -13.38 25.42 -13.41
CA SER A 86 -13.30 26.89 -13.40
C SER A 86 -11.87 27.39 -13.20
N ARG A 87 -11.04 26.63 -12.46
CA ARG A 87 -9.61 26.93 -12.23
C ARG A 87 -8.76 26.75 -13.49
N CYS A 88 -9.29 26.05 -14.50
CA CYS A 88 -8.60 25.73 -15.75
C CYS A 88 -8.93 26.70 -16.89
N ARG A 89 -9.61 27.78 -16.58
CA ARG A 89 -10.00 28.83 -17.55
C ARG A 89 -9.62 30.19 -17.02
N ARG A 90 -9.34 31.11 -17.95
CA ARG A 90 -9.12 32.53 -17.67
C ARG A 90 -10.07 33.38 -18.49
N TYR A 91 -10.30 34.62 -18.06
CA TYR A 91 -10.95 35.59 -18.89
C TYR A 91 -10.06 35.95 -20.09
N ASP A 92 -10.62 35.90 -21.28
CA ASP A 92 -9.91 36.23 -22.51
C ASP A 92 -9.94 37.77 -22.71
N VAL A 93 -9.08 38.42 -21.95
CA VAL A 93 -8.99 39.90 -21.87
C VAL A 93 -7.54 40.32 -22.00
N ASP A 94 -7.29 41.37 -22.75
CA ASP A 94 -5.99 42.07 -22.74
C ASP A 94 -5.90 42.97 -21.50
N TRP A 95 -5.24 42.49 -20.47
CA TRP A 95 -5.04 43.18 -19.19
C TRP A 95 -4.09 44.38 -19.29
N ASN A 96 -3.42 44.60 -20.43
CA ASN A 96 -2.56 45.76 -20.70
C ASN A 96 -3.34 46.92 -21.34
N ALA A 97 -4.62 46.72 -21.68
CA ALA A 97 -5.42 47.74 -22.31
C ALA A 97 -5.53 49.02 -21.45
N THR A 98 -5.35 50.14 -22.08
CA THR A 98 -5.50 51.47 -21.44
C THR A 98 -6.98 51.77 -21.26
N GLY A 99 -7.42 51.97 -20.01
CA GLY A 99 -8.81 52.31 -19.70
C GLY A 99 -9.55 51.30 -18.81
N LEU A 100 -8.90 50.24 -18.35
CA LEU A 100 -9.48 49.30 -17.38
C LEU A 100 -9.72 49.97 -16.02
N SER A 101 -10.94 49.85 -15.49
CA SER A 101 -11.31 50.37 -14.17
C SER A 101 -10.65 49.51 -13.08
N CYS A 102 -10.12 50.16 -12.04
CA CYS A 102 -9.55 49.45 -10.90
C CYS A 102 -10.61 48.82 -9.97
N THR A 103 -11.85 49.32 -10.02
CA THR A 103 -12.94 48.83 -9.17
C THR A 103 -13.70 47.67 -9.80
N ASP A 104 -13.91 47.69 -11.12
CA ASP A 104 -14.52 46.60 -11.88
C ASP A 104 -13.94 46.54 -13.30
N PRO A 105 -12.79 45.87 -13.47
CA PRO A 105 -12.12 45.85 -14.78
C PRO A 105 -12.91 45.07 -15.84
N LEU A 106 -13.66 44.03 -15.45
CA LEU A 106 -14.44 43.23 -16.38
C LEU A 106 -15.77 43.89 -16.79
N GLY A 107 -16.43 44.56 -15.85
CA GLY A 107 -17.64 45.32 -16.12
C GLY A 107 -17.37 46.51 -17.03
N SER A 108 -16.19 47.12 -16.98
CA SER A 108 -15.78 48.22 -17.88
C SER A 108 -15.62 47.78 -19.34
N LEU A 109 -15.37 46.49 -19.61
CA LEU A 109 -15.18 45.92 -20.95
C LEU A 109 -16.47 45.39 -21.58
N ALA A 110 -17.28 44.66 -20.79
CA ALA A 110 -18.41 43.91 -21.36
C ALA A 110 -19.77 44.21 -20.71
N GLY A 111 -19.84 45.21 -19.83
CA GLY A 111 -21.08 45.57 -19.12
C GLY A 111 -21.57 44.54 -18.11
N ASN A 112 -21.24 43.26 -18.28
CA ASN A 112 -21.53 42.20 -17.33
C ASN A 112 -20.38 41.18 -17.33
N ARG A 113 -19.97 40.78 -16.15
CA ARG A 113 -18.86 39.81 -15.90
C ARG A 113 -19.10 38.43 -16.55
N SER A 114 -20.36 38.00 -16.63
CA SER A 114 -20.75 36.74 -17.25
C SER A 114 -20.69 36.72 -18.77
N SER A 115 -20.55 37.85 -19.42
CA SER A 115 -20.46 37.95 -20.87
C SER A 115 -19.03 37.93 -21.41
N VAL A 116 -18.03 37.98 -20.53
CA VAL A 116 -16.62 37.92 -20.91
C VAL A 116 -16.26 36.51 -21.35
N PRO A 117 -15.69 36.31 -22.55
CA PRO A 117 -15.31 34.99 -23.02
C PRO A 117 -14.22 34.39 -22.14
N LEU A 118 -14.28 33.04 -21.94
CA LEU A 118 -13.30 32.27 -21.19
C LEU A 118 -12.41 31.50 -22.16
N SER A 119 -11.11 31.60 -21.99
CA SER A 119 -10.11 30.85 -22.74
C SER A 119 -9.37 29.83 -21.84
N PRO A 120 -8.82 28.73 -22.39
CA PRO A 120 -7.94 27.84 -21.65
C PRO A 120 -6.62 28.54 -21.28
N CYS A 121 -5.91 28.03 -20.29
CA CYS A 121 -4.61 28.55 -19.86
C CYS A 121 -3.53 28.24 -20.91
N GLN A 122 -3.11 29.23 -21.68
CA GLN A 122 -2.10 29.10 -22.75
C GLN A 122 -0.71 29.56 -22.30
N ASP A 123 -0.64 30.50 -21.35
CA ASP A 123 0.60 31.18 -20.97
C ASP A 123 1.22 30.59 -19.68
N GLY A 124 0.73 29.43 -19.21
CA GLY A 124 1.23 28.73 -18.03
C GLY A 124 0.36 28.92 -16.78
N TRP A 125 0.92 28.52 -15.64
CA TRP A 125 0.23 28.40 -14.38
C TRP A 125 0.94 29.16 -13.27
N LEU A 126 0.17 29.69 -12.33
CA LEU A 126 0.66 30.22 -11.05
C LEU A 126 0.23 29.29 -9.94
N TYR A 127 1.18 28.88 -9.12
CA TYR A 127 0.98 27.98 -7.99
C TYR A 127 1.16 28.73 -6.68
N ASP A 128 0.24 28.52 -5.75
CA ASP A 128 0.32 29.08 -4.40
C ASP A 128 0.94 28.04 -3.45
N TYR A 129 2.26 27.84 -3.58
CA TYR A 129 3.01 26.86 -2.81
C TYR A 129 4.48 27.29 -2.66
N PRO A 130 5.04 27.30 -1.46
CA PRO A 130 6.42 27.75 -1.22
C PRO A 130 7.49 26.78 -1.72
N GLY A 131 7.12 25.51 -1.98
CA GLY A 131 8.00 24.45 -2.47
C GLY A 131 7.84 24.15 -3.95
N THR A 132 8.38 23.03 -4.38
CA THR A 132 8.15 22.47 -5.73
C THR A 132 7.65 21.04 -5.61
N SER A 133 6.62 20.70 -6.37
CA SER A 133 6.13 19.33 -6.53
C SER A 133 6.34 18.88 -7.98
N LEU A 134 6.16 17.59 -8.23
CA LEU A 134 6.15 17.04 -9.59
C LEU A 134 5.09 17.72 -10.46
N VAL A 135 3.94 18.07 -9.87
CA VAL A 135 2.83 18.75 -10.55
C VAL A 135 3.21 20.16 -10.94
N THR A 136 3.83 20.92 -10.03
CA THR A 136 4.22 22.31 -10.30
C THR A 136 5.35 22.42 -11.31
N GLU A 137 6.27 21.45 -11.32
CA GLU A 137 7.43 21.46 -12.21
C GLU A 137 7.09 21.07 -13.65
N PHE A 138 6.22 20.06 -13.81
CA PHE A 138 5.83 19.56 -15.13
C PHE A 138 4.44 20.05 -15.57
N ASN A 139 3.82 20.96 -14.83
CA ASN A 139 2.49 21.53 -15.12
C ASN A 139 1.39 20.48 -15.31
N LEU A 140 1.34 19.51 -14.40
CA LEU A 140 0.41 18.37 -14.47
C LEU A 140 -0.96 18.73 -13.88
N VAL A 141 -1.60 19.76 -14.40
CA VAL A 141 -2.92 20.24 -13.95
C VAL A 141 -3.90 20.30 -15.12
N CYS A 142 -5.18 20.36 -14.82
CA CYS A 142 -6.26 20.48 -15.79
C CYS A 142 -6.26 19.35 -16.84
N GLU A 143 -6.03 19.66 -18.11
CA GLU A 143 -6.01 18.65 -19.19
C GLU A 143 -4.93 17.59 -18.99
N ASP A 144 -3.81 17.94 -18.35
CA ASP A 144 -2.68 17.08 -18.10
C ASP A 144 -2.71 16.38 -16.71
N SER A 145 -3.74 16.59 -15.92
CA SER A 145 -3.86 16.02 -14.58
C SER A 145 -3.84 14.48 -14.55
N TRP A 146 -4.33 13.81 -15.60
CA TRP A 146 -4.27 12.36 -15.74
C TRP A 146 -2.83 11.77 -15.76
N LYS A 147 -1.85 12.60 -16.06
CA LYS A 147 -0.43 12.21 -16.04
C LYS A 147 0.04 11.89 -14.62
N LEU A 148 -0.50 12.55 -13.59
CA LEU A 148 -0.21 12.22 -12.20
C LEU A 148 -0.78 10.84 -11.82
N ASP A 149 -1.99 10.53 -12.29
CA ASP A 149 -2.62 9.23 -12.09
C ASP A 149 -1.80 8.13 -12.75
N LEU A 150 -1.35 8.38 -13.98
CA LEU A 150 -0.48 7.46 -14.73
C LEU A 150 0.86 7.24 -14.00
N PHE A 151 1.46 8.29 -13.44
CA PHE A 151 2.71 8.20 -12.69
C PHE A 151 2.61 7.23 -11.49
N GLN A 152 1.50 7.28 -10.74
CA GLN A 152 1.26 6.34 -9.64
C GLN A 152 0.86 4.95 -10.14
N SER A 153 0.07 4.86 -11.20
CA SER A 153 -0.32 3.58 -11.79
C SER A 153 0.86 2.81 -12.37
N CYS A 154 1.86 3.52 -12.91
CA CYS A 154 3.09 2.90 -13.43
C CYS A 154 3.90 2.19 -12.33
N VAL A 155 3.99 2.76 -11.11
CA VAL A 155 4.68 2.05 -10.02
C VAL A 155 3.94 0.79 -9.60
N ASN A 156 2.61 0.83 -9.56
CA ASN A 156 1.80 -0.36 -9.24
C ASN A 156 1.86 -1.42 -10.36
N ALA A 157 1.90 -1.01 -11.63
CA ALA A 157 2.17 -1.92 -12.75
C ALA A 157 3.55 -2.58 -12.63
N GLY A 158 4.55 -1.80 -12.21
CA GLY A 158 5.87 -2.32 -11.87
C GLY A 158 5.80 -3.35 -10.73
N PHE A 159 5.02 -3.09 -9.68
CA PHE A 159 4.82 -4.03 -8.57
C PHE A 159 4.21 -5.35 -9.04
N PHE A 160 3.20 -5.29 -9.92
CA PHE A 160 2.55 -6.47 -10.47
C PHE A 160 3.54 -7.37 -11.22
N ILE A 161 4.28 -6.81 -12.17
CA ILE A 161 5.26 -7.56 -12.96
C ILE A 161 6.44 -7.99 -12.09
N GLY A 162 6.95 -7.07 -11.28
CA GLY A 162 8.16 -7.26 -10.48
C GLY A 162 8.01 -8.31 -9.39
N SER A 163 6.85 -8.41 -8.74
CA SER A 163 6.63 -9.41 -7.70
C SER A 163 6.76 -10.85 -8.24
N MET A 164 6.33 -11.09 -9.48
CA MET A 164 6.45 -12.39 -10.14
C MET A 164 7.89 -12.68 -10.55
N VAL A 165 8.54 -11.71 -11.23
CA VAL A 165 9.91 -11.88 -11.76
C VAL A 165 10.92 -12.01 -10.63
N ILE A 166 10.86 -11.10 -9.64
CA ILE A 166 11.80 -11.09 -8.52
C ILE A 166 11.56 -12.28 -7.59
N GLY A 167 10.30 -12.69 -7.38
CA GLY A 167 9.98 -13.90 -6.63
C GLY A 167 10.63 -15.13 -7.24
N TYR A 168 10.49 -15.34 -8.55
CA TYR A 168 11.13 -16.43 -9.27
C TYR A 168 12.68 -16.35 -9.19
N MET A 169 13.24 -15.15 -9.37
CA MET A 169 14.69 -14.96 -9.25
C MET A 169 15.21 -15.26 -7.84
N ALA A 170 14.49 -14.85 -6.80
CA ALA A 170 14.85 -15.11 -5.41
C ALA A 170 14.83 -16.61 -5.08
N ASP A 171 13.91 -17.37 -5.66
CA ASP A 171 13.87 -18.83 -5.51
C ASP A 171 15.02 -19.53 -6.23
N ARG A 172 15.44 -19.02 -7.39
CA ARG A 172 16.48 -19.64 -8.20
C ARG A 172 17.90 -19.25 -7.80
N PHE A 173 18.15 -17.97 -7.52
CA PHE A 173 19.49 -17.43 -7.29
C PHE A 173 19.83 -17.15 -5.82
N GLY A 174 18.83 -17.24 -4.93
CA GLY A 174 18.98 -16.96 -3.51
C GLY A 174 18.35 -15.65 -3.07
N ARG A 175 17.90 -15.64 -1.81
CA ARG A 175 17.17 -14.50 -1.24
C ARG A 175 18.06 -13.28 -1.06
N LYS A 176 19.25 -13.51 -0.48
CA LYS A 176 20.22 -12.45 -0.19
C LYS A 176 20.70 -11.71 -1.44
N LEU A 177 21.12 -12.47 -2.46
CA LEU A 177 21.62 -11.88 -3.70
C LEU A 177 20.53 -11.07 -4.41
N CYS A 178 19.34 -11.64 -4.50
CA CYS A 178 18.19 -10.97 -5.11
C CYS A 178 17.83 -9.67 -4.37
N LEU A 179 17.81 -9.70 -3.03
CA LEU A 179 17.58 -8.53 -2.20
C LEU A 179 18.59 -7.41 -2.49
N LEU A 180 19.89 -7.73 -2.56
CA LEU A 180 20.95 -6.75 -2.81
C LEU A 180 20.83 -6.13 -4.20
N ILE A 181 20.53 -6.93 -5.21
CA ILE A 181 20.32 -6.44 -6.60
C ILE A 181 19.12 -5.50 -6.65
N THR A 182 17.99 -5.87 -6.01
CA THR A 182 16.80 -5.02 -5.97
C THR A 182 17.05 -3.70 -5.25
N VAL A 183 17.78 -3.72 -4.14
CA VAL A 183 18.20 -2.51 -3.41
C VAL A 183 19.08 -1.61 -4.27
N LEU A 184 20.05 -2.18 -4.98
CA LEU A 184 20.94 -1.41 -5.86
C LEU A 184 20.15 -0.73 -6.99
N ILE A 185 19.33 -1.49 -7.73
CA ILE A 185 18.55 -0.95 -8.84
C ILE A 185 17.57 0.12 -8.34
N ASN A 186 16.92 -0.12 -7.19
CA ASN A 186 16.01 0.84 -6.58
C ASN A 186 16.71 2.15 -6.20
N SER A 187 17.89 2.05 -5.59
CA SER A 187 18.67 3.23 -5.18
C SER A 187 19.14 4.04 -6.39
N VAL A 188 19.67 3.37 -7.42
CA VAL A 188 20.13 4.04 -8.65
C VAL A 188 18.94 4.70 -9.37
N SER A 189 17.84 3.97 -9.57
CA SER A 189 16.65 4.53 -10.25
C SER A 189 16.01 5.68 -9.47
N GLY A 190 16.06 5.64 -8.13
CA GLY A 190 15.57 6.72 -7.28
C GLY A 190 16.42 7.99 -7.39
N VAL A 191 17.74 7.87 -7.49
CA VAL A 191 18.63 9.02 -7.76
C VAL A 191 18.37 9.58 -9.16
N LEU A 192 18.29 8.71 -10.17
CA LEU A 192 18.01 9.14 -11.55
C LEU A 192 16.65 9.85 -11.66
N MET A 193 15.64 9.39 -10.91
CA MET A 193 14.34 10.06 -10.84
C MET A 193 14.46 11.49 -10.30
N ALA A 194 15.27 11.73 -9.26
CA ALA A 194 15.47 13.06 -8.72
C ALA A 194 16.10 14.05 -9.71
N PHE A 195 16.84 13.53 -10.70
CA PHE A 195 17.46 14.31 -11.77
C PHE A 195 16.74 14.18 -13.11
N ALA A 196 15.53 13.63 -13.14
CA ALA A 196 14.77 13.45 -14.38
C ALA A 196 14.56 14.79 -15.11
N PRO A 197 14.95 14.89 -16.40
CA PRO A 197 14.84 16.14 -17.15
C PRO A 197 13.43 16.39 -17.69
N SER A 198 12.59 15.36 -17.75
CA SER A 198 11.21 15.45 -18.24
C SER A 198 10.31 14.47 -17.51
N TYR A 199 8.99 14.72 -17.59
CA TYR A 199 7.98 13.83 -17.04
C TYR A 199 8.12 12.38 -17.53
N THR A 200 8.41 12.17 -18.82
CA THR A 200 8.56 10.81 -19.40
C THR A 200 9.68 10.02 -18.72
N TRP A 201 10.84 10.63 -18.48
CA TRP A 201 11.93 10.00 -17.75
C TRP A 201 11.58 9.71 -16.29
N ALA A 202 10.85 10.62 -15.65
CA ALA A 202 10.37 10.39 -14.29
C ALA A 202 9.44 9.15 -14.21
N VAL A 203 8.53 8.99 -15.18
CA VAL A 203 7.66 7.80 -15.29
C VAL A 203 8.46 6.52 -15.52
N VAL A 204 9.45 6.55 -16.42
CA VAL A 204 10.31 5.37 -16.71
C VAL A 204 11.06 4.94 -15.44
N PHE A 205 11.70 5.88 -14.74
CA PHE A 205 12.42 5.54 -13.51
C PHE A 205 11.46 5.07 -12.41
N ARG A 206 10.24 5.62 -12.35
CA ARG A 206 9.21 5.19 -11.42
C ARG A 206 8.73 3.76 -11.69
N LEU A 207 8.58 3.39 -12.96
CA LEU A 207 8.27 2.02 -13.36
C LEU A 207 9.39 1.05 -12.96
N VAL A 208 10.66 1.42 -13.19
CA VAL A 208 11.83 0.61 -12.79
C VAL A 208 11.87 0.43 -11.28
N GLN A 209 11.62 1.49 -10.50
CA GLN A 209 11.50 1.37 -9.05
C GLN A 209 10.39 0.38 -8.67
N GLY A 210 9.23 0.45 -9.32
CA GLY A 210 8.13 -0.49 -9.10
C GLY A 210 8.54 -1.93 -9.34
N LEU A 211 9.21 -2.21 -10.48
CA LEU A 211 9.64 -3.56 -10.86
C LEU A 211 10.51 -4.24 -9.79
N VAL A 212 11.36 -3.51 -9.09
CA VAL A 212 12.30 -4.11 -8.13
C VAL A 212 11.85 -3.99 -6.68
N SER A 213 11.12 -2.94 -6.32
CA SER A 213 10.89 -2.59 -4.90
C SER A 213 10.00 -3.56 -4.18
N LYS A 214 8.83 -3.92 -4.75
CA LYS A 214 7.89 -4.83 -4.08
C LYS A 214 8.47 -6.24 -3.99
N GLY A 215 9.13 -6.72 -5.04
CA GLY A 215 9.80 -8.01 -5.02
C GLY A 215 10.92 -8.05 -3.98
N GLY A 216 11.70 -6.97 -3.85
CA GLY A 216 12.72 -6.82 -2.82
C GLY A 216 12.13 -6.81 -1.40
N TRP A 217 11.06 -6.05 -1.18
CA TRP A 217 10.34 -6.01 0.10
C TRP A 217 9.79 -7.38 0.49
N LEU A 218 9.16 -8.09 -0.47
CA LEU A 218 8.63 -9.44 -0.25
C LEU A 218 9.74 -10.45 0.03
N THR A 219 10.87 -10.36 -0.68
CA THR A 219 12.05 -11.20 -0.43
C THR A 219 12.60 -10.98 0.98
N GLY A 220 12.63 -9.74 1.46
CA GLY A 220 12.98 -9.40 2.85
C GLY A 220 12.03 -10.02 3.86
N TYR A 221 10.72 -9.97 3.60
CA TYR A 221 9.69 -10.61 4.43
C TYR A 221 9.87 -12.13 4.51
N VAL A 222 10.05 -12.79 3.37
CA VAL A 222 10.27 -14.25 3.29
C VAL A 222 11.55 -14.63 4.03
N LEU A 223 12.64 -13.89 3.82
CA LEU A 223 13.91 -14.13 4.49
C LEU A 223 13.77 -14.03 6.01
N THR A 224 13.00 -13.05 6.49
CA THR A 224 12.69 -12.89 7.91
C THR A 224 11.97 -14.12 8.47
N ALA A 225 10.96 -14.61 7.76
CA ALA A 225 10.18 -15.78 8.17
C ALA A 225 10.98 -17.09 8.13
N GLU A 226 11.99 -17.18 7.24
CA GLU A 226 12.85 -18.35 7.09
C GLU A 226 13.93 -18.46 8.18
N PHE A 227 14.29 -17.34 8.83
CA PHE A 227 15.23 -17.34 9.97
C PHE A 227 14.58 -17.65 11.33
N VAL A 228 13.26 -17.55 11.44
CA VAL A 228 12.52 -17.61 12.70
C VAL A 228 11.77 -18.94 12.82
N GLY A 229 11.70 -19.49 14.04
CA GLY A 229 10.92 -20.69 14.35
C GLY A 229 9.42 -20.50 14.16
N LEU A 230 8.68 -21.61 14.11
CA LEU A 230 7.25 -21.64 13.80
C LEU A 230 6.40 -20.78 14.73
N SER A 231 6.71 -20.78 16.03
CA SER A 231 5.94 -20.05 17.05
C SER A 231 5.96 -18.54 16.88
N PHE A 232 7.05 -17.99 16.34
CA PHE A 232 7.25 -16.54 16.22
C PHE A 232 6.96 -15.97 14.82
N ARG A 233 6.78 -16.82 13.79
CA ARG A 233 6.59 -16.36 12.40
C ARG A 233 5.47 -15.33 12.22
N ARG A 234 4.32 -15.56 12.87
CA ARG A 234 3.19 -14.64 12.78
C ARG A 234 3.51 -13.29 13.41
N THR A 235 4.04 -13.31 14.64
CA THR A 235 4.40 -12.06 15.36
C THR A 235 5.44 -11.27 14.61
N VAL A 236 6.46 -11.94 14.08
CA VAL A 236 7.52 -11.32 13.28
C VAL A 236 6.96 -10.74 11.98
N GLY A 237 6.01 -11.41 11.33
CA GLY A 237 5.33 -10.91 10.14
C GLY A 237 4.58 -9.60 10.40
N VAL A 238 3.80 -9.53 11.47
CA VAL A 238 3.07 -8.31 11.85
C VAL A 238 4.03 -7.18 12.21
N ILE A 239 5.11 -7.45 12.96
CA ILE A 239 6.10 -6.41 13.31
C ILE A 239 6.85 -5.92 12.06
N TYR A 240 7.12 -6.80 11.08
CA TYR A 240 7.73 -6.39 9.80
C TYR A 240 6.83 -5.42 9.03
N GLN A 241 5.52 -5.61 9.06
CA GLN A 241 4.56 -4.69 8.47
C GLN A 241 4.46 -3.38 9.29
N LEU A 242 4.48 -3.45 10.63
CA LEU A 242 4.56 -2.26 11.47
C LEU A 242 5.82 -1.42 11.21
N ALA A 243 6.92 -2.04 10.79
CA ALA A 243 8.11 -1.28 10.36
C ALA A 243 7.83 -0.42 9.13
N PHE A 244 6.95 -0.84 8.22
CA PHE A 244 6.45 0.00 7.13
C PHE A 244 5.71 1.23 7.67
N THR A 245 4.86 1.08 8.68
CA THR A 245 4.16 2.20 9.34
C THR A 245 5.13 3.17 10.02
N VAL A 246 6.20 2.67 10.65
CA VAL A 246 7.28 3.55 11.15
C VAL A 246 7.91 4.33 10.00
N GLY A 247 8.11 3.70 8.85
CA GLY A 247 8.55 4.37 7.62
C GLY A 247 7.61 5.49 7.18
N LEU A 248 6.28 5.33 7.30
CA LEU A 248 5.30 6.39 7.03
C LEU A 248 5.53 7.62 7.92
N LEU A 249 5.73 7.40 9.22
CA LEU A 249 5.99 8.50 10.17
C LEU A 249 7.29 9.25 9.84
N ILE A 250 8.37 8.50 9.59
CA ILE A 250 9.67 9.09 9.22
C ILE A 250 9.53 9.87 7.91
N PHE A 251 8.86 9.29 6.91
CA PHE A 251 8.68 9.93 5.61
C PHE A 251 7.88 11.24 5.71
N THR A 252 6.81 11.25 6.53
CA THR A 252 6.01 12.45 6.79
C THR A 252 6.86 13.56 7.43
N ALA A 253 7.69 13.21 8.41
CA ALA A 253 8.59 14.17 9.07
C ALA A 253 9.62 14.74 8.08
N VAL A 254 10.21 13.90 7.22
CA VAL A 254 11.16 14.34 6.18
C VAL A 254 10.46 15.22 5.13
N ALA A 255 9.24 14.87 4.72
CA ALA A 255 8.46 15.64 3.76
C ALA A 255 8.06 17.03 4.31
N TYR A 256 7.77 17.12 5.62
CA TYR A 256 7.50 18.41 6.28
C TYR A 256 8.70 19.37 6.23
N VAL A 257 9.91 18.83 6.39
CA VAL A 257 11.15 19.63 6.36
C VAL A 257 11.57 19.96 4.92
N LEU A 258 11.42 18.99 4.00
CA LEU A 258 11.87 19.10 2.62
C LEU A 258 10.66 19.27 1.67
N GLN A 259 10.26 20.51 1.44
CA GLN A 259 9.10 20.85 0.61
C GLN A 259 9.39 20.82 -0.91
N HIS A 260 10.62 20.52 -1.32
CA HIS A 260 11.01 20.35 -2.71
C HIS A 260 11.10 18.87 -3.06
N TRP A 261 10.28 18.39 -3.98
CA TRP A 261 10.15 16.96 -4.29
C TRP A 261 11.46 16.29 -4.71
N ARG A 262 12.37 17.00 -5.41
CA ARG A 262 13.67 16.45 -5.83
C ARG A 262 14.58 16.20 -4.63
N TRP A 263 14.66 17.13 -3.69
CA TRP A 263 15.42 16.97 -2.46
C TRP A 263 14.82 15.93 -1.55
N LEU A 264 13.47 15.88 -1.49
CA LEU A 264 12.76 14.84 -0.76
C LEU A 264 13.06 13.45 -1.33
N GLN A 265 13.02 13.31 -2.66
CA GLN A 265 13.37 12.05 -3.34
C GLN A 265 14.82 11.62 -3.05
N LEU A 266 15.78 12.54 -3.08
CA LEU A 266 17.18 12.25 -2.74
C LEU A 266 17.33 11.84 -1.27
N ALA A 267 16.69 12.58 -0.36
CA ALA A 267 16.77 12.31 1.08
C ALA A 267 16.26 10.92 1.46
N VAL A 268 15.25 10.40 0.80
CA VAL A 268 14.73 9.05 1.05
C VAL A 268 15.45 7.96 0.26
N THR A 269 16.15 8.31 -0.82
CA THR A 269 16.84 7.34 -1.68
C THR A 269 18.30 7.11 -1.27
N LEU A 270 19.03 8.17 -0.91
CA LEU A 270 20.46 8.05 -0.56
C LEU A 270 20.72 7.09 0.61
N PRO A 271 19.91 7.06 1.68
CA PRO A 271 20.11 6.09 2.75
C PRO A 271 20.00 4.62 2.30
N ASN A 272 19.29 4.35 1.19
CA ASN A 272 19.13 2.98 0.70
C ASN A 272 20.47 2.36 0.25
N PHE A 273 21.45 3.16 -0.14
CA PHE A 273 22.78 2.66 -0.45
C PHE A 273 23.47 1.99 0.74
N PHE A 274 23.16 2.40 1.98
CA PHE A 274 23.68 1.73 3.17
C PHE A 274 23.19 0.29 3.30
N PHE A 275 22.04 -0.06 2.72
CA PHE A 275 21.55 -1.44 2.72
C PHE A 275 22.39 -2.38 1.85
N LEU A 276 23.24 -1.87 0.98
CA LEU A 276 24.24 -2.70 0.27
C LEU A 276 25.28 -3.30 1.23
N LEU A 277 25.50 -2.67 2.40
CA LEU A 277 26.34 -3.23 3.46
C LEU A 277 25.78 -4.54 4.04
N TYR A 278 24.50 -4.86 3.75
CA TYR A 278 23.88 -6.14 4.12
C TYR A 278 24.59 -7.34 3.46
N TYR A 279 25.38 -7.10 2.43
CA TYR A 279 26.27 -8.11 1.86
C TYR A 279 27.13 -8.78 2.93
N TRP A 280 27.64 -8.01 3.88
CA TRP A 280 28.50 -8.54 4.97
C TRP A 280 27.72 -8.98 6.22
N CYS A 281 26.58 -8.32 6.49
CA CYS A 281 25.82 -8.55 7.72
C CYS A 281 24.82 -9.69 7.60
N LEU A 282 24.21 -9.87 6.41
CA LEU A 282 23.13 -10.80 6.19
C LEU A 282 23.64 -12.14 5.69
N SER A 283 23.15 -13.24 6.27
CA SER A 283 23.40 -14.60 5.76
C SER A 283 22.32 -15.00 4.77
N GLU A 284 22.61 -15.99 3.90
CA GLU A 284 21.58 -16.59 3.03
C GLU A 284 20.61 -17.45 3.88
N SER A 285 19.40 -17.66 3.35
CA SER A 285 18.39 -18.47 4.02
C SER A 285 18.86 -19.93 4.18
N PRO A 286 18.85 -20.49 5.42
CA PRO A 286 19.18 -21.89 5.62
C PRO A 286 18.18 -22.84 4.95
N ARG A 287 16.87 -22.46 4.90
CA ARG A 287 15.83 -23.24 4.20
C ARG A 287 16.10 -23.32 2.70
N TRP A 288 16.42 -22.19 2.08
CA TRP A 288 16.73 -22.15 0.66
C TRP A 288 17.98 -22.98 0.34
N LEU A 289 19.03 -22.90 1.17
CA LEU A 289 20.26 -23.69 0.99
C LEU A 289 19.99 -25.19 1.05
N ILE A 290 19.12 -25.64 1.96
CA ILE A 290 18.70 -27.05 2.06
C ILE A 290 17.93 -27.46 0.81
N THR A 291 16.97 -26.64 0.34
CA THR A 291 16.19 -26.90 -0.88
C THR A 291 17.09 -26.99 -2.12
N GLN A 292 18.18 -26.21 -2.16
CA GLN A 292 19.18 -26.28 -3.23
C GLN A 292 20.23 -27.39 -3.05
N LYS A 293 20.04 -28.28 -2.07
CA LYS A 293 20.96 -29.39 -1.74
C LYS A 293 22.39 -28.93 -1.35
N GLN A 294 22.54 -27.68 -0.88
CA GLN A 294 23.80 -27.12 -0.39
C GLN A 294 23.90 -27.25 1.13
N ASN A 295 23.85 -28.50 1.60
CA ASN A 295 23.77 -28.81 3.03
C ASN A 295 24.96 -28.29 3.84
N ASP A 296 26.17 -28.28 3.27
CA ASP A 296 27.36 -27.77 3.94
C ASP A 296 27.26 -26.29 4.28
N LYS A 297 26.79 -25.48 3.32
CA LYS A 297 26.55 -24.03 3.51
C LYS A 297 25.38 -23.78 4.47
N ALA A 298 24.33 -24.60 4.38
CA ALA A 298 23.21 -24.52 5.31
C ALA A 298 23.70 -24.78 6.75
N MET A 299 24.53 -25.79 6.94
CA MET A 299 25.12 -26.12 8.24
C MET A 299 26.02 -24.99 8.77
N GLU A 300 26.79 -24.32 7.89
CA GLU A 300 27.59 -23.16 8.28
C GLU A 300 26.72 -22.02 8.80
N VAL A 301 25.60 -21.70 8.11
CA VAL A 301 24.64 -20.68 8.55
C VAL A 301 24.01 -21.08 9.90
N ILE A 302 23.59 -22.35 10.07
CA ILE A 302 23.02 -22.85 11.32
C ILE A 302 24.04 -22.75 12.48
N LYS A 303 25.30 -23.09 12.24
CA LYS A 303 26.38 -22.90 13.23
C LYS A 303 26.58 -21.44 13.61
N ARG A 304 26.47 -20.52 12.62
CA ARG A 304 26.53 -19.08 12.86
C ARG A 304 25.36 -18.59 13.72
N ILE A 305 24.15 -19.10 13.47
CA ILE A 305 22.96 -18.82 14.29
C ILE A 305 23.17 -19.33 15.74
N ALA A 306 23.59 -20.59 15.92
CA ALA A 306 23.83 -21.17 17.22
C ALA A 306 24.89 -20.38 18.01
N LYS A 307 26.00 -20.00 17.35
CA LYS A 307 27.06 -19.19 17.97
C LYS A 307 26.54 -17.80 18.39
N GLY A 308 25.74 -17.15 17.52
CA GLY A 308 25.12 -15.83 17.83
C GLY A 308 24.15 -15.92 19.02
N ASN A 309 23.45 -17.02 19.16
CA ASN A 309 22.53 -17.29 20.26
C ASN A 309 23.24 -17.84 21.51
N LYS A 310 24.56 -18.04 21.46
CA LYS A 310 25.37 -18.65 22.55
C LYS A 310 24.89 -20.04 22.94
N LYS A 311 24.37 -20.83 21.99
CA LYS A 311 23.96 -22.21 22.16
C LYS A 311 24.87 -23.17 21.40
N LYS A 312 25.01 -24.41 21.87
CA LYS A 312 25.78 -25.46 21.20
C LYS A 312 24.82 -26.26 20.32
N LEU A 313 25.23 -26.58 19.10
CA LEU A 313 24.48 -27.46 18.21
C LEU A 313 24.71 -28.93 18.69
N PRO A 314 23.65 -29.70 18.99
CA PRO A 314 23.78 -31.11 19.34
C PRO A 314 24.39 -31.94 18.21
N LEU A 315 25.19 -32.95 18.55
CA LEU A 315 25.85 -33.83 17.58
C LEU A 315 24.85 -34.59 16.68
N SER A 316 23.64 -34.84 17.18
CA SER A 316 22.55 -35.49 16.44
C SER A 316 22.08 -34.73 15.21
N PHE A 317 22.37 -33.43 15.11
CA PHE A 317 21.92 -32.53 14.02
C PHE A 317 23.00 -32.28 12.96
N GLN A 318 24.08 -33.04 12.94
CA GLN A 318 25.15 -32.83 11.95
C GLN A 318 24.80 -33.34 10.54
N HIS A 319 23.74 -34.12 10.38
CA HIS A 319 23.26 -34.61 9.09
C HIS A 319 21.84 -34.17 8.85
N LEU A 320 21.67 -33.20 7.92
CA LEU A 320 20.37 -32.71 7.44
C LEU A 320 19.83 -33.66 6.37
N LYS A 321 18.57 -34.07 6.49
CA LYS A 321 17.85 -34.71 5.39
C LYS A 321 17.29 -33.64 4.46
N SER A 322 17.51 -33.80 3.15
CA SER A 322 16.70 -33.05 2.17
C SER A 322 15.28 -33.57 2.23
N GLU A 323 14.28 -32.70 2.34
CA GLU A 323 12.84 -33.03 2.39
C GLU A 323 12.31 -33.68 1.09
N ASP A 324 13.19 -34.10 0.16
CA ASP A 324 12.87 -34.44 -1.23
C ASP A 324 12.97 -35.93 -1.54
N ASP A 325 12.55 -36.82 -0.67
CA ASP A 325 12.64 -38.24 -1.04
C ASP A 325 11.39 -39.09 -0.74
N ASP A 326 10.20 -38.63 -1.01
CA ASP A 326 9.05 -39.53 -1.25
C ASP A 326 7.84 -38.80 -1.83
N GLY A 327 7.56 -39.08 -3.08
CA GLY A 327 6.27 -38.76 -3.73
C GLY A 327 6.39 -37.97 -5.02
N GLU A 328 5.70 -38.42 -6.07
CA GLU A 328 5.41 -37.64 -7.28
C GLU A 328 4.86 -36.28 -6.90
N LYS A 329 5.70 -35.24 -7.00
CA LYS A 329 5.26 -33.85 -6.77
C LYS A 329 4.23 -33.50 -7.83
N LEU A 330 2.96 -33.50 -7.46
CA LEU A 330 1.88 -32.92 -8.25
C LEU A 330 2.29 -31.49 -8.62
N LYS A 331 2.50 -31.25 -9.91
CA LYS A 331 2.84 -29.92 -10.41
C LYS A 331 1.58 -29.05 -10.32
N PRO A 332 1.56 -27.99 -9.49
CA PRO A 332 0.39 -27.14 -9.38
C PRO A 332 0.13 -26.41 -10.69
N SER A 333 -1.14 -26.37 -11.11
CA SER A 333 -1.60 -25.63 -12.27
C SER A 333 -2.58 -24.53 -11.86
N PHE A 334 -2.60 -23.43 -12.61
CA PHE A 334 -3.63 -22.38 -12.42
C PHE A 334 -5.05 -22.93 -12.60
N LEU A 335 -5.22 -23.98 -13.39
CA LEU A 335 -6.52 -24.64 -13.56
C LEU A 335 -7.00 -25.31 -12.27
N ASP A 336 -6.11 -25.76 -11.40
CA ASP A 336 -6.48 -26.38 -10.12
C ASP A 336 -7.12 -25.39 -9.15
N LEU A 337 -6.85 -24.07 -9.29
CA LEU A 337 -7.50 -23.01 -8.51
C LEU A 337 -8.99 -22.84 -8.83
N VAL A 338 -9.43 -23.29 -9.99
CA VAL A 338 -10.83 -23.17 -10.46
C VAL A 338 -11.50 -24.52 -10.70
N ARG A 339 -10.77 -25.62 -10.51
CA ARG A 339 -11.22 -26.98 -10.83
C ARG A 339 -12.39 -27.43 -9.94
N THR A 340 -12.29 -27.18 -8.63
CA THR A 340 -13.32 -27.60 -7.68
C THR A 340 -14.20 -26.42 -7.26
N PRO A 341 -15.52 -26.63 -7.00
CA PRO A 341 -16.45 -25.54 -6.76
C PRO A 341 -16.14 -24.72 -5.51
N GLN A 342 -15.66 -25.38 -4.43
CA GLN A 342 -15.34 -24.66 -3.20
C GLN A 342 -14.04 -23.86 -3.33
N ILE A 343 -12.98 -24.46 -3.88
CA ILE A 343 -11.71 -23.75 -4.12
C ILE A 343 -11.92 -22.57 -5.05
N ARG A 344 -12.68 -22.75 -6.14
CA ARG A 344 -13.06 -21.64 -7.04
C ARG A 344 -13.76 -20.52 -6.31
N LYS A 345 -14.74 -20.83 -5.45
CA LYS A 345 -15.44 -19.85 -4.62
C LYS A 345 -14.48 -19.13 -3.68
N HIS A 346 -13.62 -19.85 -2.96
CA HIS A 346 -12.64 -19.27 -2.07
C HIS A 346 -11.66 -18.37 -2.82
N THR A 347 -11.16 -18.84 -3.97
CA THR A 347 -10.25 -18.06 -4.82
C THR A 347 -10.90 -16.76 -5.31
N CYS A 348 -12.14 -16.79 -5.81
CA CYS A 348 -12.83 -15.57 -6.23
C CYS A 348 -13.03 -14.58 -5.08
N ILE A 349 -13.41 -15.04 -3.89
CA ILE A 349 -13.60 -14.19 -2.72
C ILE A 349 -12.25 -13.60 -2.27
N LEU A 350 -11.18 -14.39 -2.25
CA LEU A 350 -9.85 -13.92 -1.88
C LEU A 350 -9.31 -12.91 -2.90
N MET A 351 -9.47 -13.17 -4.20
CA MET A 351 -9.10 -12.22 -5.26
C MET A 351 -9.82 -10.89 -5.09
N TYR A 352 -11.14 -10.92 -4.85
CA TYR A 352 -11.91 -9.72 -4.56
C TYR A 352 -11.41 -9.02 -3.30
N SER A 353 -11.14 -9.75 -2.23
CA SER A 353 -10.67 -9.19 -0.96
C SER A 353 -9.28 -8.54 -1.09
N TRP A 354 -8.35 -9.13 -1.85
CA TRP A 354 -7.05 -8.52 -2.14
C TRP A 354 -7.19 -7.24 -2.97
N PHE A 355 -8.02 -7.28 -4.01
CA PHE A 355 -8.32 -6.12 -4.84
C PHE A 355 -8.89 -4.96 -4.01
N THR A 356 -9.94 -5.24 -3.23
CA THR A 356 -10.62 -4.22 -2.41
C THR A 356 -9.74 -3.69 -1.30
N SER A 357 -8.95 -4.55 -0.64
CA SER A 357 -8.00 -4.11 0.39
C SER A 357 -6.99 -3.12 -0.16
N SER A 358 -6.48 -3.35 -1.38
CA SER A 358 -5.55 -2.43 -2.04
C SER A 358 -6.22 -1.12 -2.43
N VAL A 359 -7.39 -1.19 -3.09
CA VAL A 359 -8.14 0.01 -3.51
C VAL A 359 -8.47 0.90 -2.33
N LEU A 360 -8.97 0.30 -1.24
CA LEU A 360 -9.34 1.05 -0.05
C LEU A 360 -8.12 1.58 0.71
N TYR A 361 -7.05 0.78 0.85
CA TYR A 361 -5.85 1.20 1.56
C TYR A 361 -5.16 2.37 0.86
N GLN A 362 -4.88 2.25 -0.43
CA GLN A 362 -4.26 3.32 -1.23
C GLN A 362 -5.22 4.49 -1.44
N GLY A 363 -6.50 4.21 -1.71
CA GLY A 363 -7.51 5.22 -1.97
C GLY A 363 -7.73 6.15 -0.79
N LEU A 364 -7.82 5.62 0.43
CA LEU A 364 -7.96 6.44 1.64
C LEU A 364 -6.70 7.29 1.90
N ILE A 365 -5.50 6.77 1.64
CA ILE A 365 -4.26 7.57 1.74
C ILE A 365 -4.29 8.74 0.76
N MET A 366 -4.65 8.49 -0.49
CA MET A 366 -4.68 9.52 -1.53
C MET A 366 -5.79 10.55 -1.30
N HIS A 367 -6.97 10.09 -0.87
CA HIS A 367 -8.10 10.97 -0.58
C HIS A 367 -7.80 11.96 0.56
N MET A 368 -7.06 11.54 1.58
CA MET A 368 -6.63 12.45 2.65
C MET A 368 -5.77 13.60 2.12
N GLY A 369 -4.94 13.34 1.09
CA GLY A 369 -4.17 14.39 0.42
C GLY A 369 -5.01 15.44 -0.32
N ILE A 370 -6.26 15.15 -0.63
CA ILE A 370 -7.19 16.06 -1.35
C ILE A 370 -8.08 16.83 -0.37
N ALA A 371 -8.49 16.19 0.74
CA ALA A 371 -9.59 16.66 1.59
C ALA A 371 -9.18 17.63 2.69
N SER A 372 -7.89 17.84 2.95
CA SER A 372 -7.43 18.48 4.18
C SER A 372 -6.71 19.81 3.99
N GLY A 373 -6.83 20.67 5.02
CA GLY A 373 -6.06 21.92 5.09
C GLY A 373 -4.58 21.74 5.44
N ASN A 374 -4.20 20.61 6.05
CA ASN A 374 -2.82 20.29 6.41
C ASN A 374 -2.50 18.80 6.18
N ILE A 375 -2.03 18.50 4.98
CA ILE A 375 -1.70 17.13 4.52
C ILE A 375 -0.74 16.38 5.47
N TYR A 376 0.20 17.09 6.11
CA TYR A 376 1.18 16.45 6.98
C TYR A 376 0.55 15.92 8.27
N LEU A 377 -0.35 16.69 8.90
CA LEU A 377 -1.04 16.28 10.11
C LEU A 377 -2.01 15.12 9.85
N ASP A 378 -2.76 15.18 8.76
CA ASP A 378 -3.72 14.15 8.43
C ASP A 378 -3.04 12.83 8.10
N PHE A 379 -1.93 12.91 7.36
CA PHE A 379 -1.10 11.74 7.07
C PHE A 379 -0.46 11.16 8.33
N LEU A 380 -0.01 12.01 9.26
CA LEU A 380 0.51 11.60 10.56
C LEU A 380 -0.54 10.85 11.39
N TYR A 381 -1.76 11.40 11.52
CA TYR A 381 -2.85 10.73 12.25
C TYR A 381 -3.23 9.41 11.60
N SER A 382 -3.32 9.36 10.26
CA SER A 382 -3.57 8.15 9.50
C SER A 382 -2.54 7.05 9.79
N ALA A 383 -1.25 7.40 9.86
CA ALA A 383 -0.20 6.44 10.17
C ALA A 383 -0.24 5.97 11.63
N LEU A 384 -0.51 6.87 12.58
CA LEU A 384 -0.58 6.53 14.01
C LEU A 384 -1.69 5.51 14.33
N VAL A 385 -2.79 5.56 13.61
CA VAL A 385 -3.93 4.65 13.81
C VAL A 385 -3.62 3.20 13.40
N GLU A 386 -2.60 2.96 12.58
CA GLU A 386 -2.19 1.59 12.20
C GLU A 386 -1.62 0.78 13.37
N PHE A 387 -0.98 1.42 14.36
CA PHE A 387 -0.45 0.72 15.55
C PHE A 387 -1.57 0.08 16.40
N PRO A 388 -2.60 0.81 16.85
CA PRO A 388 -3.71 0.18 17.56
C PRO A 388 -4.45 -0.85 16.69
N ALA A 389 -4.55 -0.66 15.37
CA ALA A 389 -5.15 -1.64 14.47
C ALA A 389 -4.43 -2.99 14.54
N ALA A 390 -3.11 -2.99 14.42
CA ALA A 390 -2.28 -4.21 14.52
C ALA A 390 -2.40 -4.86 15.91
N PHE A 391 -2.42 -4.08 16.98
CA PHE A 391 -2.57 -4.58 18.35
C PHE A 391 -3.94 -5.23 18.57
N ILE A 392 -5.02 -4.59 18.15
CA ILE A 392 -6.39 -5.13 18.22
C ILE A 392 -6.48 -6.43 17.43
N LEU A 393 -5.86 -6.47 16.24
CA LEU A 393 -5.82 -7.66 15.41
C LEU A 393 -5.18 -8.84 16.13
N LEU A 394 -3.98 -8.65 16.71
CA LEU A 394 -3.26 -9.68 17.44
C LEU A 394 -4.08 -10.24 18.62
N LEU A 395 -4.84 -9.40 19.31
CA LEU A 395 -5.71 -9.80 20.41
C LEU A 395 -6.96 -10.56 19.95
N THR A 396 -7.55 -10.17 18.82
CA THR A 396 -8.83 -10.68 18.35
C THR A 396 -8.72 -11.98 17.58
N VAL A 397 -7.68 -12.11 16.76
CA VAL A 397 -7.49 -13.27 15.86
C VAL A 397 -7.42 -14.59 16.60
N ASP A 398 -6.75 -14.63 17.76
CA ASP A 398 -6.61 -15.86 18.54
C ASP A 398 -7.83 -16.15 19.42
N ARG A 399 -8.60 -15.11 19.81
CA ARG A 399 -9.76 -15.27 20.70
C ARG A 399 -11.04 -15.52 19.92
N ILE A 400 -11.33 -14.71 18.90
CA ILE A 400 -12.63 -14.70 18.19
C ILE A 400 -12.57 -15.54 16.91
N GLY A 401 -11.39 -15.69 16.30
CA GLY A 401 -11.20 -16.35 14.99
C GLY A 401 -10.89 -15.33 13.88
N ARG A 402 -10.95 -15.77 12.61
CA ARG A 402 -10.55 -14.97 11.46
C ARG A 402 -11.74 -14.30 10.75
N ARG A 403 -12.83 -15.04 10.60
CA ARG A 403 -13.96 -14.69 9.75
C ARG A 403 -14.73 -13.45 10.25
N TYR A 404 -15.14 -13.44 11.53
CA TYR A 404 -15.97 -12.36 12.08
C TYR A 404 -15.19 -11.04 12.25
N PRO A 405 -13.97 -11.00 12.82
CA PRO A 405 -13.20 -9.76 12.90
C PRO A 405 -12.94 -9.14 11.53
N TRP A 406 -12.70 -9.98 10.51
CA TRP A 406 -12.49 -9.51 9.15
C TRP A 406 -13.75 -8.88 8.54
N ALA A 407 -14.92 -9.53 8.69
CA ALA A 407 -16.18 -8.97 8.23
C ALA A 407 -16.54 -7.66 8.97
N VAL A 408 -16.36 -7.60 10.29
CA VAL A 408 -16.57 -6.40 11.09
C VAL A 408 -15.63 -5.26 10.66
N ALA A 409 -14.37 -5.55 10.40
CA ALA A 409 -13.40 -4.57 9.91
C ALA A 409 -13.80 -3.96 8.55
N ASN A 410 -14.30 -4.78 7.61
CA ASN A 410 -14.85 -4.29 6.35
C ASN A 410 -16.08 -3.40 6.53
N VAL A 411 -17.02 -3.80 7.39
CA VAL A 411 -18.22 -3.02 7.69
C VAL A 411 -17.85 -1.70 8.38
N LEU A 412 -16.90 -1.72 9.30
CA LEU A 412 -16.35 -0.52 9.95
C LEU A 412 -15.75 0.43 8.92
N THR A 413 -14.94 -0.08 8.00
CA THR A 413 -14.33 0.71 6.90
C THR A 413 -15.42 1.34 6.04
N GLY A 414 -16.40 0.56 5.59
CA GLY A 414 -17.51 1.06 4.76
C GLY A 414 -18.34 2.11 5.46
N GLY A 415 -18.70 1.87 6.73
CA GLY A 415 -19.44 2.83 7.56
C GLY A 415 -18.65 4.13 7.78
N ALA A 416 -17.36 4.01 8.08
CA ALA A 416 -16.48 5.16 8.25
C ALA A 416 -16.35 6.00 6.96
N CYS A 417 -16.21 5.36 5.79
CA CYS A 417 -16.19 6.06 4.50
C CYS A 417 -17.51 6.82 4.25
N LEU A 418 -18.67 6.22 4.52
CA LEU A 418 -19.97 6.90 4.39
C LEU A 418 -20.12 8.07 5.35
N VAL A 419 -19.72 7.89 6.62
CA VAL A 419 -19.76 8.99 7.59
C VAL A 419 -18.84 10.14 7.13
N THR A 420 -17.63 9.84 6.67
CA THR A 420 -16.71 10.85 6.15
C THR A 420 -17.28 11.59 4.93
N ALA A 421 -18.02 10.90 4.05
CA ALA A 421 -18.66 11.51 2.88
C ALA A 421 -19.88 12.38 3.23
N LEU A 422 -20.61 12.06 4.29
CA LEU A 422 -21.84 12.75 4.68
C LEU A 422 -21.60 13.91 5.65
N VAL A 423 -20.48 13.92 6.37
CA VAL A 423 -20.16 14.96 7.36
C VAL A 423 -19.66 16.21 6.62
N PRO A 424 -20.28 17.39 6.88
CA PRO A 424 -19.84 18.64 6.28
C PRO A 424 -18.46 19.07 6.79
N ASP A 425 -17.71 19.81 5.99
CA ASP A 425 -16.34 20.26 6.29
C ASP A 425 -16.24 21.14 7.55
N THR A 426 -17.35 21.72 7.98
CA THR A 426 -17.43 22.50 9.23
C THR A 426 -17.14 21.66 10.46
N LEU A 427 -17.37 20.34 10.42
CA LEU A 427 -17.11 19.39 11.51
C LEU A 427 -15.80 18.60 11.25
N TYR A 428 -14.72 19.31 11.01
CA TYR A 428 -13.41 18.75 10.66
C TYR A 428 -12.99 17.58 11.57
N TRP A 429 -13.08 17.73 12.90
CA TRP A 429 -12.65 16.69 13.84
C TRP A 429 -13.45 15.40 13.72
N LEU A 430 -14.77 15.50 13.46
CA LEU A 430 -15.62 14.33 13.25
C LEU A 430 -15.26 13.63 11.93
N LYS A 431 -15.09 14.39 10.86
CA LYS A 431 -14.67 13.90 9.54
C LYS A 431 -13.33 13.19 9.63
N MET A 432 -12.36 13.79 10.31
CA MET A 432 -11.02 13.23 10.52
C MET A 432 -11.05 11.95 11.36
N THR A 433 -11.83 11.93 12.45
CA THR A 433 -11.99 10.73 13.29
C THR A 433 -12.60 9.58 12.49
N ALA A 434 -13.62 9.85 11.69
CA ALA A 434 -14.24 8.84 10.82
C ALA A 434 -13.23 8.31 9.79
N ALA A 435 -12.46 9.18 9.14
CA ALA A 435 -11.41 8.77 8.20
C ALA A 435 -10.35 7.88 8.86
N CYS A 436 -9.91 8.23 10.08
CA CYS A 436 -8.98 7.41 10.86
C CYS A 436 -9.56 6.04 11.22
N LEU A 437 -10.85 5.96 11.58
CA LEU A 437 -11.53 4.68 11.82
C LEU A 437 -11.59 3.83 10.55
N GLY A 438 -11.83 4.44 9.39
CA GLY A 438 -11.79 3.77 8.10
C GLY A 438 -10.40 3.21 7.82
N ARG A 439 -9.34 3.98 8.08
CA ARG A 439 -7.95 3.54 7.97
C ARG A 439 -7.63 2.36 8.89
N MET A 440 -8.07 2.43 10.15
CA MET A 440 -7.92 1.33 11.11
C MET A 440 -8.58 0.05 10.60
N GLY A 441 -9.82 0.15 10.13
CA GLY A 441 -10.57 -0.99 9.61
C GLY A 441 -9.90 -1.63 8.40
N ILE A 442 -9.45 -0.84 7.42
CA ILE A 442 -8.80 -1.39 6.22
C ILE A 442 -7.42 -1.99 6.50
N THR A 443 -6.65 -1.42 7.43
CA THR A 443 -5.39 -2.02 7.87
C THR A 443 -5.63 -3.42 8.46
N MET A 444 -6.65 -3.56 9.32
CA MET A 444 -7.06 -4.87 9.84
C MET A 444 -7.49 -5.83 8.73
N CYS A 445 -8.23 -5.36 7.72
CA CYS A 445 -8.65 -6.19 6.57
C CYS A 445 -7.45 -6.67 5.76
N TYR A 446 -6.47 -5.81 5.52
CA TYR A 446 -5.26 -6.13 4.77
C TYR A 446 -4.43 -7.21 5.48
N GLU A 447 -4.24 -7.09 6.79
CA GLU A 447 -3.57 -8.10 7.60
C GLU A 447 -4.33 -9.44 7.60
N MET A 448 -5.67 -9.38 7.70
CA MET A 448 -6.51 -10.57 7.69
C MET A 448 -6.44 -11.32 6.37
N VAL A 449 -6.45 -10.63 5.22
CA VAL A 449 -6.34 -11.29 3.93
C VAL A 449 -4.97 -11.97 3.76
N CYS A 450 -3.90 -11.34 4.26
CA CYS A 450 -2.56 -11.93 4.27
C CYS A 450 -2.48 -13.21 5.12
N LEU A 451 -3.19 -13.23 6.25
CA LEU A 451 -3.21 -14.38 7.17
C LEU A 451 -4.07 -15.53 6.64
N VAL A 452 -5.27 -15.24 6.15
CA VAL A 452 -6.27 -16.26 5.77
C VAL A 452 -5.97 -16.88 4.41
N ASN A 453 -5.37 -16.11 3.49
CA ASN A 453 -5.07 -16.58 2.14
C ASN A 453 -4.27 -17.90 2.12
N PRO A 454 -3.12 -18.03 2.79
CA PRO A 454 -2.38 -19.30 2.83
C PRO A 454 -3.07 -20.41 3.65
N GLU A 455 -3.97 -20.07 4.56
CA GLU A 455 -4.69 -21.06 5.39
C GLU A 455 -5.77 -21.84 4.61
N LEU A 456 -6.28 -21.30 3.50
CA LEU A 456 -7.37 -21.89 2.73
C LEU A 456 -6.92 -22.85 1.63
N TYR A 457 -5.64 -22.80 1.21
CA TYR A 457 -5.13 -23.62 0.11
C TYR A 457 -4.40 -24.87 0.61
N PRO A 458 -4.59 -26.03 -0.10
CA PRO A 458 -3.78 -27.21 0.14
C PRO A 458 -2.29 -26.94 -0.10
N THR A 459 -1.42 -27.68 0.59
CA THR A 459 0.01 -27.41 0.64
C THR A 459 0.66 -27.29 -0.73
N PHE A 460 0.33 -28.19 -1.68
CA PHE A 460 0.90 -28.17 -3.04
C PHE A 460 0.41 -26.97 -3.89
N LEU A 461 -0.78 -26.41 -3.61
CA LEU A 461 -1.40 -25.32 -4.37
C LEU A 461 -1.23 -23.96 -3.70
N ARG A 462 -0.78 -23.92 -2.44
CA ARG A 462 -0.75 -22.74 -1.57
C ARG A 462 0.03 -21.58 -2.18
N ASN A 463 1.25 -21.81 -2.64
CA ASN A 463 2.08 -20.74 -3.20
C ASN A 463 1.46 -20.15 -4.44
N LEU A 464 0.91 -20.97 -5.32
CA LEU A 464 0.24 -20.53 -6.54
C LEU A 464 -1.05 -19.75 -6.23
N GLY A 465 -1.85 -20.23 -5.27
CA GLY A 465 -3.07 -19.56 -4.81
C GLY A 465 -2.80 -18.21 -4.19
N VAL A 466 -1.77 -18.14 -3.31
CA VAL A 466 -1.35 -16.86 -2.70
C VAL A 466 -0.86 -15.89 -3.77
N LEU A 467 -0.04 -16.33 -4.71
CA LEU A 467 0.46 -15.50 -5.79
C LEU A 467 -0.68 -14.95 -6.67
N ALA A 468 -1.58 -15.84 -7.12
CA ALA A 468 -2.70 -15.46 -7.98
C ALA A 468 -3.67 -14.49 -7.28
N CYS A 469 -3.94 -14.68 -5.99
CA CYS A 469 -4.82 -13.77 -5.26
C CYS A 469 -4.14 -12.43 -4.94
N SER A 470 -2.87 -12.45 -4.51
CA SER A 470 -2.14 -11.21 -4.15
C SER A 470 -1.82 -10.33 -5.36
N SER A 471 -1.74 -10.88 -6.57
CA SER A 471 -1.58 -10.08 -7.79
C SER A 471 -2.77 -9.14 -8.05
N MET A 472 -3.96 -9.48 -7.55
CA MET A 472 -5.14 -8.61 -7.63
C MET A 472 -4.99 -7.34 -6.78
N CYS A 473 -4.14 -7.36 -5.75
CA CYS A 473 -3.76 -6.18 -4.99
C CYS A 473 -3.10 -5.11 -5.88
N ASP A 474 -2.20 -5.53 -6.76
CA ASP A 474 -1.49 -4.61 -7.65
C ASP A 474 -2.40 -4.04 -8.74
N LEU A 475 -3.32 -4.86 -9.26
CA LEU A 475 -4.37 -4.41 -10.17
C LEU A 475 -5.28 -3.37 -9.51
N GLY A 476 -5.66 -3.59 -8.25
CA GLY A 476 -6.37 -2.59 -7.45
C GLY A 476 -5.60 -1.27 -7.35
N GLY A 477 -4.29 -1.35 -7.06
CA GLY A 477 -3.41 -0.20 -6.98
C GLY A 477 -3.27 0.59 -8.29
N ILE A 478 -3.30 -0.08 -9.45
CA ILE A 478 -3.27 0.57 -10.77
C ILE A 478 -4.54 1.42 -11.01
N ILE A 479 -5.69 0.92 -10.56
CA ILE A 479 -6.99 1.57 -10.81
C ILE A 479 -7.28 2.67 -9.79
N THR A 480 -6.76 2.56 -8.58
CA THR A 480 -7.05 3.46 -7.45
C THR A 480 -6.85 4.94 -7.76
N PRO A 481 -5.74 5.42 -8.35
CA PRO A 481 -5.55 6.83 -8.64
C PRO A 481 -6.67 7.42 -9.51
N PHE A 482 -7.12 6.65 -10.52
CA PHE A 482 -8.21 7.09 -11.39
C PHE A 482 -9.55 7.18 -10.65
N ILE A 483 -9.84 6.25 -9.73
CA ILE A 483 -11.03 6.34 -8.89
C ILE A 483 -10.97 7.58 -8.01
N VAL A 484 -9.83 7.81 -7.34
CA VAL A 484 -9.69 8.91 -6.38
C VAL A 484 -9.77 10.27 -7.08
N TYR A 485 -8.98 10.46 -8.12
CA TYR A 485 -8.86 11.80 -8.72
C TYR A 485 -9.96 12.10 -9.73
N ARG A 486 -10.35 11.13 -10.59
CA ARG A 486 -11.38 11.39 -11.63
C ARG A 486 -12.80 11.43 -11.07
N PHE A 487 -13.11 10.59 -10.08
CA PHE A 487 -14.44 10.65 -9.46
C PHE A 487 -14.58 11.88 -8.54
N ALA A 488 -13.49 12.34 -7.91
CA ALA A 488 -13.50 13.57 -7.15
C ALA A 488 -13.75 14.82 -8.04
N GLU A 489 -13.42 14.79 -9.34
CA GLU A 489 -13.76 15.85 -10.29
C GLU A 489 -15.28 15.95 -10.55
N LEU A 490 -16.00 14.83 -10.51
CA LEU A 490 -17.46 14.79 -10.69
C LEU A 490 -18.18 15.22 -9.41
N TRP A 491 -17.79 14.66 -8.28
CA TRP A 491 -18.26 15.00 -6.95
C TRP A 491 -17.19 14.65 -5.92
N HIS A 492 -16.79 15.63 -5.13
CA HIS A 492 -15.65 15.52 -4.20
C HIS A 492 -15.69 14.28 -3.30
N GLU A 493 -16.86 13.91 -2.81
CA GLU A 493 -17.05 12.78 -1.89
C GLU A 493 -17.37 11.44 -2.61
N LEU A 494 -17.51 11.43 -3.94
CA LEU A 494 -17.87 10.25 -4.71
C LEU A 494 -16.90 9.07 -4.51
N PRO A 495 -15.57 9.26 -4.45
CA PRO A 495 -14.65 8.17 -4.16
C PRO A 495 -14.96 7.45 -2.84
N LEU A 496 -15.29 8.17 -1.79
CA LEU A 496 -15.62 7.61 -0.48
C LEU A 496 -16.90 6.76 -0.51
N VAL A 497 -17.90 7.19 -1.27
CA VAL A 497 -19.14 6.41 -1.47
C VAL A 497 -18.84 5.11 -2.21
N VAL A 498 -18.00 5.15 -3.25
CA VAL A 498 -17.55 3.95 -3.97
C VAL A 498 -16.79 3.01 -3.05
N PHE A 499 -15.89 3.54 -2.23
CA PHE A 499 -15.14 2.76 -1.25
C PHE A 499 -16.05 2.09 -0.22
N ALA A 500 -17.09 2.78 0.26
CA ALA A 500 -18.06 2.21 1.18
C ALA A 500 -18.81 1.02 0.56
N VAL A 501 -19.29 1.15 -0.68
CA VAL A 501 -19.99 0.06 -1.37
C VAL A 501 -19.09 -1.15 -1.54
N ILE A 502 -17.86 -0.95 -2.00
CA ILE A 502 -16.86 -2.01 -2.18
C ILE A 502 -16.57 -2.72 -0.85
N ALA A 503 -16.41 -1.96 0.24
CA ALA A 503 -16.14 -2.51 1.57
C ALA A 503 -17.31 -3.34 2.11
N PHE A 504 -18.58 -2.89 1.96
CA PHE A 504 -19.74 -3.65 2.40
C PHE A 504 -19.91 -4.96 1.62
N ILE A 505 -19.70 -4.94 0.30
CA ILE A 505 -19.70 -6.17 -0.51
C ILE A 505 -18.61 -7.12 0.00
N GLY A 506 -17.39 -6.60 0.26
CA GLY A 506 -16.28 -7.37 0.82
C GLY A 506 -16.62 -8.02 2.16
N GLY A 507 -17.25 -7.28 3.08
CA GLY A 507 -17.72 -7.80 4.36
C GLY A 507 -18.72 -8.95 4.22
N GLY A 508 -19.68 -8.82 3.29
CA GLY A 508 -20.64 -9.88 2.97
C GLY A 508 -19.98 -11.13 2.37
N LEU A 509 -19.05 -10.96 1.45
CA LEU A 509 -18.34 -12.08 0.81
C LEU A 509 -17.43 -12.84 1.78
N VAL A 510 -16.75 -12.14 2.68
CA VAL A 510 -15.92 -12.76 3.72
C VAL A 510 -16.73 -13.68 4.64
N LEU A 511 -17.98 -13.36 4.91
CA LEU A 511 -18.88 -14.23 5.69
C LEU A 511 -19.17 -15.57 4.99
N LEU A 512 -18.93 -15.69 3.71
CA LEU A 512 -19.07 -16.95 2.96
C LEU A 512 -17.84 -17.86 3.06
N LEU A 513 -16.71 -17.37 3.57
CA LEU A 513 -15.50 -18.17 3.81
C LEU A 513 -15.65 -19.06 5.04
N PRO A 514 -14.98 -20.22 5.08
CA PRO A 514 -14.94 -21.05 6.28
C PRO A 514 -14.08 -20.40 7.37
N GLU A 515 -14.37 -20.72 8.65
CA GLU A 515 -13.51 -20.35 9.77
C GLU A 515 -12.28 -21.27 9.79
N THR A 516 -11.10 -20.69 9.84
CA THR A 516 -9.82 -21.43 9.80
C THR A 516 -9.19 -21.62 11.18
N LYS A 517 -9.68 -20.92 12.22
CA LYS A 517 -9.15 -21.02 13.58
C LYS A 517 -9.18 -22.45 14.10
N GLY A 518 -8.02 -22.94 14.58
CA GLY A 518 -7.90 -24.23 15.23
C GLY A 518 -8.08 -25.44 14.30
N LYS A 519 -8.09 -25.25 12.99
CA LYS A 519 -8.12 -26.33 12.01
C LYS A 519 -6.72 -26.62 11.48
N ALA A 520 -6.45 -27.90 11.25
CA ALA A 520 -5.25 -28.31 10.53
C ALA A 520 -5.27 -27.74 9.11
N LEU A 521 -4.11 -27.36 8.62
CA LEU A 521 -3.97 -26.88 7.24
C LEU A 521 -4.34 -28.01 6.26
N PRO A 522 -5.11 -27.73 5.20
CA PRO A 522 -5.47 -28.74 4.21
C PRO A 522 -4.21 -29.25 3.49
N GLU A 523 -4.08 -30.55 3.36
CA GLU A 523 -2.99 -31.19 2.63
C GLU A 523 -3.44 -31.59 1.22
N THR A 524 -4.70 -32.01 1.07
CA THR A 524 -5.29 -32.45 -0.18
C THR A 524 -6.41 -31.52 -0.68
N LEU A 525 -6.75 -31.65 -1.98
CA LEU A 525 -7.91 -30.95 -2.56
C LEU A 525 -9.22 -31.33 -1.85
N GLU A 526 -9.34 -32.58 -1.43
CA GLU A 526 -10.52 -33.10 -0.77
C GLU A 526 -10.69 -32.52 0.64
N ASP A 527 -9.59 -32.32 1.38
CA ASP A 527 -9.62 -31.63 2.68
C ASP A 527 -10.09 -30.19 2.55
N ALA A 528 -9.63 -29.47 1.53
CA ALA A 528 -10.02 -28.10 1.27
C ALA A 528 -11.52 -28.01 0.86
N GLU A 529 -12.03 -28.94 0.06
CA GLU A 529 -13.43 -29.04 -0.32
C GLU A 529 -14.35 -29.36 0.88
N ASN A 530 -13.93 -30.27 1.77
CA ASN A 530 -14.71 -30.71 2.92
C ASN A 530 -14.60 -29.80 4.14
N MET A 531 -13.74 -28.77 4.11
CA MET A 531 -13.52 -27.85 5.23
C MET A 531 -14.83 -27.20 5.74
N GLN A 532 -15.80 -26.99 4.85
CA GLN A 532 -17.10 -26.42 5.18
C GLN A 532 -18.16 -27.48 5.54
N LYS A 533 -18.09 -28.71 4.98
CA LYS A 533 -19.02 -29.81 5.27
C LYS A 533 -18.83 -30.34 6.69
N ARG A 534 -17.59 -30.57 7.15
CA ARG A 534 -17.28 -31.02 8.51
C ARG A 534 -17.86 -30.12 9.60
N ARG A 535 -18.08 -28.84 9.31
CA ARG A 535 -18.74 -27.92 10.25
C ARG A 535 -20.24 -28.19 10.37
N LYS A 536 -20.93 -28.49 9.28
CA LYS A 536 -22.36 -28.83 9.35
C LYS A 536 -22.58 -30.11 10.15
N GLU A 537 -21.77 -31.12 9.93
CA GLU A 537 -21.82 -32.39 10.66
C GLU A 537 -21.52 -32.21 12.14
N ASN A 538 -20.48 -31.45 12.50
CA ASN A 538 -20.16 -31.16 13.91
C ASN A 538 -21.22 -30.30 14.59
N MET A 539 -21.86 -29.34 13.89
CA MET A 539 -22.98 -28.58 14.45
C MET A 539 -24.23 -29.45 14.68
N ILE A 540 -24.54 -30.34 13.74
CA ILE A 540 -25.64 -31.28 13.87
C ILE A 540 -25.35 -32.25 15.02
N TYR A 541 -24.12 -32.74 15.14
CA TYR A 541 -23.71 -33.63 16.23
C TYR A 541 -23.79 -32.94 17.62
N LEU A 542 -23.37 -31.69 17.72
CA LEU A 542 -23.49 -30.87 18.94
C LEU A 542 -24.97 -30.55 19.27
N GLN A 543 -25.81 -30.27 18.29
CA GLN A 543 -27.24 -30.07 18.50
C GLN A 543 -27.94 -31.36 18.94
N VAL A 544 -27.56 -32.51 18.42
CA VAL A 544 -28.07 -33.80 18.85
C VAL A 544 -27.61 -34.15 20.28
N LEU A 545 -26.37 -33.81 20.63
CA LEU A 545 -25.84 -34.00 22.00
C LEU A 545 -26.52 -33.06 23.01
N THR A 546 -26.73 -31.80 22.66
CA THR A 546 -27.44 -30.83 23.54
C THR A 546 -28.92 -31.17 23.69
N SER A 547 -29.56 -31.68 22.63
CA SER A 547 -30.97 -32.14 22.73
C SER A 547 -31.14 -33.42 23.55
N LYS A 548 -30.09 -34.26 23.67
CA LYS A 548 -30.10 -35.45 24.54
C LYS A 548 -29.68 -35.16 25.98
N ALA A 549 -29.10 -33.97 26.26
CA ALA A 549 -28.63 -33.58 27.56
C ALA A 549 -29.65 -32.75 28.40
N THR A 550 -30.84 -32.47 27.86
CA THR A 550 -31.98 -31.91 28.62
C THR A 550 -32.82 -33.07 29.12
N PRO A 551 -32.70 -33.45 30.42
CA PRO A 551 -33.65 -34.37 31.02
C PRO A 551 -34.97 -33.65 31.22
N LYS A 552 -36.08 -34.34 30.91
CA LYS A 552 -37.43 -33.93 31.23
C LYS A 552 -37.64 -33.88 32.73
#